data_4a370e8b5a2bc70adb575f1866f7eda3
#
_entry.id   4a370e8b5a2bc70adb575f1866f7eda3
#
_cell.length_a   1.000
_cell.length_b   1.000
_cell.length_c   1.000
_cell.angle_alpha   90.00
_cell.angle_beta   90.00
_cell.angle_gamma   90.00
#
_symmetry.space_group_name_H-M   'P 1'
#
loop_
_entity.id
_entity.type
_entity.pdbx_description
1 polymer ?
#
loop_
_entity_poly.entity_id
_entity_poly.type
_entity_poly.pdbx_seq_one_letter_code
_entity_poly.pdbx_strand_id
1 'polypeptide(L)'
;MNIEDLQQEFYRKLSSIADRKALEELRSDYVGRKRGVVTALLKELPSLAQEDRKPAGSSINQFKQLVEAELERKEKQLEEPGRTPIVDWTLPGAEYTLGALHPITLVRQKIENIFRTMGYAVVEGPEVETDFHNFTALNFPPDHPARDTQDTLFVDRKDESGKNQLLRTHTSPVQIRTMLQYPPPVRILCPGRVYRKDEIDATHSPIFHQVEALVVDENITFADLKGTLLYFLQELFSSEVQLSFRPTFFPFTEPSADVSVSCVFCKSKGCNVCKQSGWIEILGSGMVHPNVLENVGYDSEKYTGFAFGLGLDRVAILM
;
A
#
# COMPACT_ATOMS: atom_id res chain seq x y z
N MET A 1 3.92 -77.93 16.88
CA MET A 1 4.36 -76.98 15.82
C MET A 1 5.21 -75.91 16.49
N ASN A 2 6.43 -75.66 16.03
CA ASN A 2 7.37 -74.75 16.68
C ASN A 2 6.97 -73.29 16.34
N ILE A 3 6.85 -72.43 17.35
CA ILE A 3 6.50 -71.01 17.18
C ILE A 3 7.58 -70.27 16.34
N GLU A 4 8.84 -70.70 16.45
CA GLU A 4 9.95 -70.14 15.68
C GLU A 4 9.77 -70.37 14.15
N ASP A 5 9.33 -71.56 13.79
CA ASP A 5 9.06 -71.87 12.37
C ASP A 5 7.91 -71.01 11.78
N LEU A 6 6.87 -70.78 12.59
CA LEU A 6 5.73 -69.91 12.24
C LEU A 6 6.16 -68.45 12.12
N GLN A 7 7.06 -68.01 12.97
CA GLN A 7 7.61 -66.64 12.91
C GLN A 7 8.45 -66.44 11.64
N GLN A 8 9.28 -67.41 11.30
CA GLN A 8 10.07 -67.36 10.04
C GLN A 8 9.18 -67.34 8.81
N GLU A 9 8.14 -68.19 8.80
CA GLU A 9 7.15 -68.20 7.71
C GLU A 9 6.42 -66.88 7.57
N PHE A 10 6.02 -66.29 8.73
CA PHE A 10 5.39 -64.96 8.73
C PHE A 10 6.29 -63.90 8.12
N TYR A 11 7.55 -63.78 8.55
CA TYR A 11 8.47 -62.80 7.99
C TYR A 11 8.74 -63.01 6.49
N ARG A 12 8.81 -64.24 6.02
CA ARG A 12 8.96 -64.51 4.60
C ARG A 12 7.76 -64.04 3.80
N LYS A 13 6.54 -64.25 4.29
CA LYS A 13 5.29 -63.80 3.65
C LYS A 13 5.19 -62.27 3.71
N LEU A 14 5.51 -61.65 4.83
CA LEU A 14 5.48 -60.21 5.02
C LEU A 14 6.44 -59.47 4.09
N SER A 15 7.64 -60.04 3.85
CA SER A 15 8.62 -59.44 2.94
C SER A 15 8.20 -59.41 1.47
N SER A 16 7.33 -60.31 1.06
CA SER A 16 6.81 -60.38 -0.33
C SER A 16 5.60 -59.48 -0.57
N ILE A 17 5.06 -58.81 0.43
CA ILE A 17 3.86 -57.95 0.34
C ILE A 17 4.22 -56.60 -0.25
N ALA A 18 3.57 -56.25 -1.38
CA ALA A 18 3.71 -55.00 -2.10
C ALA A 18 2.47 -54.06 -2.06
N ASP A 19 1.32 -54.59 -1.65
CA ASP A 19 0.06 -53.83 -1.66
C ASP A 19 -0.77 -54.07 -0.38
N ARG A 20 -1.72 -53.15 -0.12
CA ARG A 20 -2.59 -53.18 1.07
C ARG A 20 -3.51 -54.40 1.11
N LYS A 21 -3.97 -54.90 -0.06
CA LYS A 21 -4.89 -56.03 -0.11
C LYS A 21 -4.21 -57.30 0.36
N ALA A 22 -3.00 -57.54 -0.12
CA ALA A 22 -2.18 -58.68 0.30
C ALA A 22 -1.82 -58.59 1.80
N LEU A 23 -1.61 -57.37 2.34
CA LEU A 23 -1.40 -57.14 3.79
C LEU A 23 -2.62 -57.53 4.62
N GLU A 24 -3.82 -57.19 4.20
CA GLU A 24 -5.07 -57.53 4.90
C GLU A 24 -5.34 -59.08 4.80
N GLU A 25 -5.01 -59.72 3.70
CA GLU A 25 -5.07 -61.15 3.58
C GLU A 25 -4.12 -61.83 4.58
N LEU A 26 -2.86 -61.39 4.66
CA LEU A 26 -1.91 -61.91 5.64
C LEU A 26 -2.37 -61.65 7.10
N ARG A 27 -2.93 -60.49 7.40
CA ARG A 27 -3.53 -60.17 8.71
C ARG A 27 -4.65 -61.14 9.07
N SER A 28 -5.52 -61.48 8.11
CA SER A 28 -6.58 -62.45 8.30
C SER A 28 -6.09 -63.87 8.56
N ASP A 29 -5.02 -64.29 7.85
CA ASP A 29 -4.42 -65.60 7.99
C ASP A 29 -3.74 -65.81 9.34
N TYR A 30 -3.13 -64.79 9.93
CA TYR A 30 -2.39 -64.96 11.18
C TYR A 30 -3.22 -64.55 12.45
N VAL A 31 -3.93 -63.41 12.42
CA VAL A 31 -4.67 -62.91 13.57
C VAL A 31 -6.21 -62.90 13.41
N GLY A 32 -6.68 -63.47 12.31
CA GLY A 32 -8.14 -63.56 12.05
C GLY A 32 -8.87 -64.34 13.15
N ARG A 33 -10.05 -63.84 13.57
CA ARG A 33 -10.84 -64.39 14.70
C ARG A 33 -11.33 -65.84 14.47
N LYS A 34 -11.58 -66.26 13.25
CA LYS A 34 -12.19 -67.59 12.96
C LYS A 34 -11.20 -68.63 12.55
N ARG A 35 -10.18 -68.29 11.76
CA ARG A 35 -9.23 -69.22 11.09
C ARG A 35 -7.77 -68.81 11.22
N GLY A 36 -7.45 -67.74 11.91
CA GLY A 36 -6.08 -67.27 12.07
C GLY A 36 -5.18 -68.28 12.81
N VAL A 37 -3.90 -68.33 12.40
CA VAL A 37 -2.88 -69.22 13.01
C VAL A 37 -2.82 -69.03 14.53
N VAL A 38 -2.80 -67.78 15.04
CA VAL A 38 -2.80 -67.49 16.45
C VAL A 38 -4.07 -68.01 17.15
N THR A 39 -5.21 -67.94 16.49
CA THR A 39 -6.49 -68.43 17.04
C THR A 39 -6.53 -69.94 17.09
N ALA A 40 -5.94 -70.62 16.09
CA ALA A 40 -5.79 -72.08 16.11
C ALA A 40 -4.87 -72.57 17.25
N LEU A 41 -3.72 -71.92 17.44
CA LEU A 41 -2.81 -72.22 18.55
C LEU A 41 -3.47 -72.02 19.90
N LEU A 42 -4.25 -70.97 20.11
CA LEU A 42 -5.00 -70.70 21.35
C LEU A 42 -6.06 -71.78 21.63
N LYS A 43 -6.67 -72.37 20.58
CA LYS A 43 -7.64 -73.47 20.71
C LYS A 43 -7.00 -74.78 21.09
N GLU A 44 -5.71 -75.01 20.77
CA GLU A 44 -4.94 -76.22 21.10
C GLU A 44 -4.39 -76.17 22.55
N LEU A 45 -4.30 -75.00 23.18
CA LEU A 45 -3.81 -74.82 24.54
C LEU A 45 -4.47 -75.76 25.58
N PRO A 46 -5.81 -75.97 25.56
CA PRO A 46 -6.44 -76.84 26.53
C PRO A 46 -6.05 -78.31 26.42
N SER A 47 -5.53 -78.77 25.28
CA SER A 47 -5.11 -80.13 25.04
C SER A 47 -3.71 -80.47 25.58
N LEU A 48 -2.93 -79.43 25.97
CA LEU A 48 -1.60 -79.57 26.57
C LEU A 48 -1.68 -79.95 28.06
N ALA A 49 -0.62 -80.56 28.58
CA ALA A 49 -0.44 -80.88 30.00
C ALA A 49 -0.53 -79.55 30.84
N GLN A 50 -1.06 -79.66 32.10
CA GLN A 50 -1.36 -78.47 32.91
C GLN A 50 -0.13 -77.60 33.18
N GLU A 51 1.05 -78.20 33.27
CA GLU A 51 2.33 -77.50 33.51
C GLU A 51 2.80 -76.70 32.29
N ASP A 52 2.51 -77.16 31.05
CA ASP A 52 2.94 -76.54 29.79
C ASP A 52 2.00 -75.42 29.27
N ARG A 53 0.77 -75.33 29.82
CA ARG A 53 -0.22 -74.36 29.34
C ARG A 53 0.19 -72.91 29.54
N LYS A 54 0.80 -72.60 30.71
CA LYS A 54 1.25 -71.23 31.01
C LYS A 54 2.41 -70.77 30.12
N PRO A 55 3.50 -71.50 29.96
CA PRO A 55 4.59 -71.13 29.08
C PRO A 55 4.16 -71.08 27.62
N ALA A 56 3.36 -72.05 27.14
CA ALA A 56 2.83 -72.02 25.77
C ALA A 56 1.91 -70.82 25.51
N GLY A 57 1.01 -70.49 26.45
CA GLY A 57 0.15 -69.32 26.34
C GLY A 57 0.91 -68.00 26.30
N SER A 58 2.01 -67.87 27.07
CA SER A 58 2.89 -66.72 27.04
C SER A 58 3.60 -66.58 25.68
N SER A 59 4.12 -67.67 25.14
CA SER A 59 4.82 -67.69 23.83
C SER A 59 3.87 -67.38 22.65
N ILE A 60 2.62 -67.88 22.72
CA ILE A 60 1.60 -67.55 21.68
C ILE A 60 1.21 -66.07 21.77
N ASN A 61 1.07 -65.51 22.96
CA ASN A 61 0.76 -64.07 23.12
C ASN A 61 1.93 -63.20 22.63
N GLN A 62 3.16 -63.56 22.91
CA GLN A 62 4.35 -62.86 22.35
C GLN A 62 4.37 -62.90 20.83
N PHE A 63 4.11 -64.05 20.26
CA PHE A 63 4.02 -64.21 18.80
C PHE A 63 2.88 -63.34 18.21
N LYS A 64 1.70 -63.31 18.85
CA LYS A 64 0.61 -62.46 18.46
C LYS A 64 1.00 -61.00 18.44
N GLN A 65 1.60 -60.50 19.50
CA GLN A 65 2.05 -59.09 19.61
C GLN A 65 3.08 -58.74 18.53
N LEU A 66 4.01 -59.64 18.24
CA LEU A 66 5.00 -59.47 17.23
C LEU A 66 4.35 -59.38 15.82
N VAL A 67 3.41 -60.28 15.51
CA VAL A 67 2.69 -60.25 14.22
C VAL A 67 1.90 -58.96 14.08
N GLU A 68 1.18 -58.52 15.12
CA GLU A 68 0.39 -57.25 15.08
C GLU A 68 1.31 -56.04 14.86
N ALA A 69 2.44 -55.95 15.58
CA ALA A 69 3.37 -54.84 15.46
C ALA A 69 4.03 -54.76 14.05
N GLU A 70 4.43 -55.89 13.49
CA GLU A 70 5.05 -55.95 12.18
C GLU A 70 4.07 -55.67 11.04
N LEU A 71 2.80 -56.07 11.18
CA LEU A 71 1.72 -55.71 10.25
C LEU A 71 1.46 -54.20 10.26
N GLU A 72 1.36 -53.55 11.46
CA GLU A 72 1.21 -52.11 11.57
C GLU A 72 2.40 -51.35 10.97
N ARG A 73 3.64 -51.86 11.18
CA ARG A 73 4.84 -51.26 10.60
C ARG A 73 4.81 -51.31 9.07
N LYS A 74 4.40 -52.45 8.53
CA LYS A 74 4.28 -52.61 7.06
C LYS A 74 3.14 -51.79 6.48
N GLU A 75 2.03 -51.63 7.20
CA GLU A 75 0.91 -50.77 6.82
C GLU A 75 1.35 -49.30 6.69
N LYS A 76 2.08 -48.80 7.69
CA LYS A 76 2.64 -47.42 7.64
C LYS A 76 3.62 -47.27 6.44
N GLN A 77 4.44 -48.27 6.16
CA GLN A 77 5.34 -48.24 5.01
C GLN A 77 4.60 -48.23 3.65
N LEU A 78 3.42 -48.88 3.60
CA LEU A 78 2.56 -48.89 2.41
C LEU A 78 1.67 -47.63 2.32
N GLU A 79 1.41 -46.95 3.45
CA GLU A 79 0.71 -45.67 3.53
C GLU A 79 1.62 -44.46 3.24
N GLU A 80 2.95 -44.64 3.29
CA GLU A 80 3.90 -43.69 2.77
C GLU A 80 4.19 -43.99 1.28
N PRO A 81 3.29 -43.69 0.35
CA PRO A 81 3.73 -43.52 -1.00
C PRO A 81 4.47 -42.19 -0.96
N GLY A 82 5.67 -42.18 -1.43
CA GLY A 82 6.30 -41.00 -1.94
C GLY A 82 5.46 -40.39 -3.07
N ARG A 83 4.30 -39.84 -2.73
CA ARG A 83 3.60 -38.86 -3.53
C ARG A 83 4.35 -37.57 -3.33
N THR A 84 5.52 -37.44 -3.94
CA THR A 84 5.90 -36.17 -4.49
C THR A 84 4.69 -35.74 -5.32
N PRO A 85 4.03 -34.60 -5.02
CA PRO A 85 3.01 -34.09 -5.91
C PRO A 85 3.68 -34.03 -7.28
N ILE A 86 3.12 -34.73 -8.24
CA ILE A 86 3.57 -34.61 -9.63
C ILE A 86 3.24 -33.17 -10.01
N VAL A 87 4.20 -32.27 -9.73
CA VAL A 87 4.12 -30.90 -10.18
C VAL A 87 4.37 -30.98 -11.69
N ASP A 88 3.33 -30.78 -12.44
CA ASP A 88 3.46 -30.67 -13.88
C ASP A 88 4.06 -29.29 -14.21
N TRP A 89 5.35 -29.28 -14.47
CA TRP A 89 6.11 -28.07 -14.81
C TRP A 89 5.74 -27.49 -16.18
N THR A 90 4.92 -28.17 -16.97
CA THR A 90 4.41 -27.65 -18.25
C THR A 90 3.14 -26.84 -18.10
N LEU A 91 2.46 -26.92 -16.95
CA LEU A 91 1.32 -26.06 -16.67
C LEU A 91 1.79 -24.61 -16.51
N PRO A 92 1.05 -23.64 -17.10
CA PRO A 92 1.35 -22.24 -16.86
C PRO A 92 1.25 -21.95 -15.36
N GLY A 93 2.18 -21.16 -14.83
CA GLY A 93 2.12 -20.65 -13.47
C GLY A 93 0.85 -19.83 -13.24
N ALA A 94 0.49 -19.59 -11.98
CA ALA A 94 -0.59 -18.64 -11.68
C ALA A 94 -0.26 -17.29 -12.32
N GLU A 95 -1.14 -16.78 -13.17
CA GLU A 95 -1.03 -15.43 -13.69
C GLU A 95 -1.27 -14.44 -12.54
N TYR A 96 -0.20 -13.81 -12.08
CA TYR A 96 -0.31 -12.68 -11.17
C TYR A 96 -0.65 -11.44 -12.01
N THR A 97 -1.86 -10.94 -11.86
CA THR A 97 -2.19 -9.61 -12.37
C THR A 97 -1.34 -8.58 -11.63
N LEU A 98 -0.43 -7.93 -12.34
CA LEU A 98 0.29 -6.79 -11.78
C LEU A 98 -0.72 -5.72 -11.40
N GLY A 99 -0.65 -5.24 -10.15
CA GLY A 99 -1.47 -4.12 -9.71
C GLY A 99 -1.17 -2.87 -10.54
N ALA A 100 -2.14 -1.98 -10.67
CA ALA A 100 -1.96 -0.66 -11.27
C ALA A 100 -1.77 0.39 -10.18
N LEU A 101 -0.98 1.43 -10.47
CA LEU A 101 -0.87 2.59 -9.60
C LEU A 101 -2.16 3.41 -9.65
N HIS A 102 -2.54 3.99 -8.52
CA HIS A 102 -3.69 4.87 -8.46
C HIS A 102 -3.48 6.10 -9.36
N PRO A 103 -4.51 6.62 -10.09
CA PRO A 103 -4.38 7.76 -10.99
C PRO A 103 -3.71 8.98 -10.35
N ILE A 104 -4.06 9.34 -9.11
CA ILE A 104 -3.43 10.45 -8.38
C ILE A 104 -1.93 10.20 -8.19
N THR A 105 -1.51 8.96 -7.93
CA THR A 105 -0.08 8.62 -7.79
C THR A 105 0.65 8.82 -9.12
N LEU A 106 0.07 8.43 -10.24
CA LEU A 106 0.64 8.63 -11.58
C LEU A 106 0.79 10.11 -11.91
N VAL A 107 -0.26 10.91 -11.64
CA VAL A 107 -0.23 12.36 -11.85
C VAL A 107 0.82 13.01 -10.97
N ARG A 108 0.87 12.67 -9.67
CA ARG A 108 1.88 13.15 -8.73
C ARG A 108 3.29 12.86 -9.25
N GLN A 109 3.58 11.63 -9.63
CA GLN A 109 4.89 11.22 -10.15
C GLN A 109 5.27 11.98 -11.41
N LYS A 110 4.31 12.18 -12.34
CA LYS A 110 4.54 12.96 -13.56
C LYS A 110 4.92 14.40 -13.24
N ILE A 111 4.16 15.06 -12.35
CA ILE A 111 4.43 16.44 -11.92
C ILE A 111 5.79 16.53 -11.21
N GLU A 112 6.06 15.65 -10.25
CA GLU A 112 7.36 15.64 -9.56
C GLU A 112 8.54 15.48 -10.52
N ASN A 113 8.41 14.62 -11.54
CA ASN A 113 9.46 14.43 -12.54
C ASN A 113 9.69 15.69 -13.37
N ILE A 114 8.62 16.39 -13.82
CA ILE A 114 8.75 17.65 -14.52
C ILE A 114 9.51 18.68 -13.66
N PHE A 115 9.12 18.85 -12.39
CA PHE A 115 9.76 19.84 -11.52
C PHE A 115 11.18 19.46 -11.11
N ARG A 116 11.49 18.17 -10.96
CA ARG A 116 12.89 17.73 -10.74
C ARG A 116 13.80 18.10 -11.90
N THR A 117 13.34 18.01 -13.15
CA THR A 117 14.13 18.45 -14.32
C THR A 117 14.35 19.96 -14.34
N MET A 118 13.48 20.73 -13.68
CA MET A 118 13.62 22.19 -13.50
C MET A 118 14.44 22.57 -12.25
N GLY A 119 14.99 21.60 -11.53
CA GLY A 119 15.83 21.83 -10.36
C GLY A 119 15.09 22.05 -9.04
N TYR A 120 13.82 21.63 -8.94
CA TYR A 120 13.04 21.69 -7.70
C TYR A 120 13.31 20.47 -6.80
N ALA A 121 13.45 20.70 -5.51
CA ALA A 121 13.46 19.65 -4.51
C ALA A 121 12.00 19.31 -4.11
N VAL A 122 11.68 18.02 -4.04
CA VAL A 122 10.39 17.58 -3.52
C VAL A 122 10.49 17.45 -2.02
N VAL A 123 9.63 18.19 -1.30
CA VAL A 123 9.63 18.27 0.17
C VAL A 123 8.24 17.91 0.69
N GLU A 124 8.19 17.04 1.69
CA GLU A 124 6.96 16.66 2.39
C GLU A 124 6.95 17.23 3.81
N GLY A 125 5.77 17.39 4.37
CA GLY A 125 5.59 17.88 5.74
C GLY A 125 4.41 17.22 6.44
N PRO A 126 4.22 17.49 7.74
CA PRO A 126 3.16 16.89 8.53
C PRO A 126 1.77 17.30 8.05
N GLU A 127 0.78 16.43 8.22
CA GLU A 127 -0.62 16.72 7.92
C GLU A 127 -1.31 17.47 9.09
N VAL A 128 -0.83 17.25 10.32
CA VAL A 128 -1.27 17.97 11.50
C VAL A 128 -0.36 19.17 11.70
N GLU A 129 -0.92 20.35 11.70
CA GLU A 129 -0.18 21.61 11.70
C GLU A 129 -0.58 22.54 12.83
N THR A 130 0.27 23.54 13.08
CA THR A 130 -0.04 24.64 13.98
C THR A 130 -0.72 25.78 13.22
N ASP A 131 -1.47 26.61 13.95
CA ASP A 131 -2.05 27.85 13.40
C ASP A 131 -0.98 28.76 12.78
N PHE A 132 0.22 28.80 13.37
CA PHE A 132 1.32 29.61 12.85
C PHE A 132 1.70 29.22 11.42
N HIS A 133 1.96 27.92 11.17
CA HIS A 133 2.41 27.46 9.86
C HIS A 133 1.29 27.48 8.81
N ASN A 134 0.04 27.19 9.23
CA ASN A 134 -1.07 27.09 8.29
C ASN A 134 -1.69 28.44 7.94
N PHE A 135 -1.57 29.45 8.83
CA PHE A 135 -2.24 30.74 8.66
C PHE A 135 -1.35 31.93 8.95
N THR A 136 -0.81 32.06 10.18
CA THR A 136 -0.17 33.29 10.61
C THR A 136 1.05 33.64 9.77
N ALA A 137 1.96 32.70 9.53
CA ALA A 137 3.15 32.91 8.71
C ALA A 137 2.83 33.16 7.22
N LEU A 138 1.64 32.74 6.77
CA LEU A 138 1.12 32.95 5.42
C LEU A 138 0.29 34.24 5.29
N ASN A 139 0.45 35.18 6.21
CA ASN A 139 -0.21 36.49 6.19
C ASN A 139 -1.74 36.41 6.23
N PHE A 140 -2.36 35.37 6.77
CA PHE A 140 -3.78 35.33 7.03
C PHE A 140 -4.12 36.19 8.25
N PRO A 141 -5.01 37.16 8.15
CA PRO A 141 -5.46 37.96 9.31
C PRO A 141 -6.18 37.07 10.34
N PRO A 142 -6.22 37.49 11.64
CA PRO A 142 -6.80 36.69 12.72
C PRO A 142 -8.30 36.36 12.52
N ASP A 143 -9.02 37.23 11.86
CA ASP A 143 -10.45 37.15 11.59
C ASP A 143 -10.80 36.65 10.20
N HIS A 144 -9.81 36.06 9.48
CA HIS A 144 -10.07 35.54 8.15
C HIS A 144 -10.98 34.29 8.21
N PRO A 145 -12.03 34.22 7.36
CA PRO A 145 -13.01 33.13 7.39
C PRO A 145 -12.40 31.72 7.32
N ALA A 146 -11.31 31.52 6.55
CA ALA A 146 -10.62 30.25 6.44
C ALA A 146 -10.07 29.71 7.79
N ARG A 147 -9.95 30.57 8.82
CA ARG A 147 -9.58 30.16 10.19
C ARG A 147 -10.76 29.65 11.01
N ASP A 148 -11.98 29.80 10.52
CA ASP A 148 -13.18 29.36 11.23
C ASP A 148 -13.25 27.82 11.29
N THR A 149 -13.90 27.33 12.33
CA THR A 149 -14.26 25.93 12.51
C THR A 149 -15.22 25.40 11.44
N GLN A 150 -15.82 26.31 10.65
CA GLN A 150 -16.67 25.95 9.52
C GLN A 150 -15.85 25.36 8.34
N ASP A 151 -14.63 25.88 8.12
CA ASP A 151 -13.80 25.49 6.97
C ASP A 151 -12.58 24.65 7.36
N THR A 152 -12.16 24.70 8.63
CA THR A 152 -10.96 24.04 9.14
C THR A 152 -11.30 22.91 10.12
N LEU A 153 -10.63 21.77 9.96
CA LEU A 153 -10.72 20.64 10.89
C LEU A 153 -9.65 20.75 11.97
N PHE A 154 -10.07 21.06 13.20
CA PHE A 154 -9.20 21.12 14.36
C PHE A 154 -9.03 19.75 15.02
N VAL A 155 -7.86 19.50 15.58
CA VAL A 155 -7.51 18.31 16.35
C VAL A 155 -7.52 18.66 17.84
N ASP A 156 -8.01 17.77 18.69
CA ASP A 156 -7.97 17.94 20.14
C ASP A 156 -6.55 17.74 20.70
N ARG A 157 -5.63 18.57 20.22
CA ARG A 157 -4.24 18.66 20.64
C ARG A 157 -3.78 20.10 20.55
N LYS A 158 -3.14 20.59 21.59
CA LYS A 158 -2.60 21.95 21.63
C LYS A 158 -1.15 22.00 21.19
N ASP A 159 -0.76 23.08 20.56
CA ASP A 159 0.62 23.45 20.29
C ASP A 159 1.28 24.10 21.51
N GLU A 160 2.54 24.48 21.38
CA GLU A 160 3.32 25.15 22.45
C GLU A 160 2.74 26.53 22.83
N SER A 161 1.96 27.17 21.96
CA SER A 161 1.28 28.45 22.23
C SER A 161 -0.08 28.26 22.91
N GLY A 162 -0.51 27.02 23.13
CA GLY A 162 -1.81 26.69 23.74
C GLY A 162 -3.00 26.72 22.77
N LYS A 163 -2.76 26.92 21.46
CA LYS A 163 -3.79 26.86 20.41
C LYS A 163 -4.01 25.41 19.96
N ASN A 164 -5.23 25.11 19.52
CA ASN A 164 -5.53 23.81 18.92
C ASN A 164 -4.76 23.63 17.61
N GLN A 165 -4.19 22.45 17.42
CA GLN A 165 -3.63 22.04 16.15
C GLN A 165 -4.77 21.75 15.16
N LEU A 166 -4.45 21.70 13.89
CA LEU A 166 -5.43 21.51 12.82
C LEU A 166 -4.88 20.55 11.74
N LEU A 167 -5.77 20.01 10.94
CA LEU A 167 -5.41 19.34 9.69
C LEU A 167 -5.17 20.42 8.62
N ARG A 168 -4.01 20.40 7.97
CA ARG A 168 -3.62 21.45 7.00
C ARG A 168 -4.66 21.59 5.88
N THR A 169 -5.03 22.82 5.59
CA THR A 169 -6.01 23.17 4.56
C THR A 169 -5.41 23.34 3.16
N HIS A 170 -4.09 23.41 3.09
CA HIS A 170 -3.26 23.50 1.89
C HIS A 170 -1.84 22.97 2.21
N THR A 171 -0.98 22.85 1.21
CA THR A 171 0.40 22.36 1.41
C THR A 171 1.40 23.47 1.69
N SER A 172 0.98 24.74 1.72
CA SER A 172 1.83 25.92 2.02
C SER A 172 2.56 25.86 3.37
N PRO A 173 2.07 25.20 4.45
CA PRO A 173 2.85 25.01 5.67
C PRO A 173 4.25 24.42 5.43
N VAL A 174 4.38 23.55 4.43
CA VAL A 174 5.67 22.95 4.05
C VAL A 174 6.61 24.02 3.51
N GLN A 175 6.11 25.01 2.77
CA GLN A 175 6.88 26.15 2.28
C GLN A 175 7.44 26.96 3.48
N ILE A 176 6.59 27.30 4.45
CA ILE A 176 6.99 28.00 5.68
C ILE A 176 8.06 27.22 6.45
N ARG A 177 7.85 25.93 6.67
CA ARG A 177 8.82 25.07 7.36
C ARG A 177 10.16 25.02 6.65
N THR A 178 10.16 24.96 5.33
CA THR A 178 11.39 24.96 4.53
C THR A 178 12.10 26.30 4.63
N MET A 179 11.40 27.42 4.50
CA MET A 179 12.00 28.74 4.59
C MET A 179 12.53 29.05 6.00
N LEU A 180 11.92 28.55 7.06
CA LEU A 180 12.43 28.67 8.44
C LEU A 180 13.72 27.85 8.65
N GLN A 181 13.94 26.82 7.86
CA GLN A 181 15.07 25.90 8.02
C GLN A 181 16.25 26.23 7.11
N TYR A 182 16.01 26.76 5.93
CA TYR A 182 17.03 26.98 4.90
C TYR A 182 16.99 28.44 4.41
N PRO A 183 18.15 29.06 4.19
CA PRO A 183 18.22 30.40 3.57
C PRO A 183 17.95 30.29 2.05
N PRO A 184 17.58 31.41 1.38
CA PRO A 184 17.52 31.45 -0.07
C PRO A 184 18.88 31.13 -0.72
N PRO A 185 18.92 30.53 -1.95
CA PRO A 185 17.78 30.28 -2.81
C PRO A 185 16.98 29.04 -2.42
N VAL A 186 15.64 29.12 -2.52
CA VAL A 186 14.70 28.02 -2.24
C VAL A 186 13.92 27.71 -3.51
N ARG A 187 13.90 26.44 -3.94
CA ARG A 187 13.08 25.92 -5.05
C ARG A 187 12.53 24.58 -4.65
N ILE A 188 11.26 24.55 -4.28
CA ILE A 188 10.61 23.34 -3.74
C ILE A 188 9.26 23.07 -4.37
N LEU A 189 8.92 21.79 -4.36
CA LEU A 189 7.59 21.26 -4.70
C LEU A 189 7.06 20.50 -3.48
N CYS A 190 5.85 20.84 -3.05
CA CYS A 190 5.23 20.33 -1.81
C CYS A 190 3.95 19.55 -2.15
N PRO A 191 4.04 18.26 -2.49
CA PRO A 191 2.86 17.42 -2.68
C PRO A 191 2.32 16.92 -1.35
N GLY A 192 0.98 16.78 -1.25
CA GLY A 192 0.41 16.18 -0.05
C GLY A 192 -1.10 16.18 0.00
N ARG A 193 -1.65 15.46 0.98
CA ARG A 193 -3.07 15.51 1.31
C ARG A 193 -3.38 16.79 2.08
N VAL A 194 -4.56 17.32 1.84
CA VAL A 194 -5.10 18.49 2.50
C VAL A 194 -6.55 18.24 2.89
N TYR A 195 -7.05 19.03 3.82
CA TYR A 195 -8.29 18.75 4.53
C TYR A 195 -9.14 20.03 4.61
N ARG A 196 -10.39 19.95 4.22
CA ARG A 196 -11.38 21.03 4.39
C ARG A 196 -12.68 20.44 4.88
N LYS A 197 -13.42 21.21 5.65
CA LYS A 197 -14.73 20.79 6.17
C LYS A 197 -15.83 21.02 5.13
N ASP A 198 -15.61 20.53 3.92
CA ASP A 198 -16.60 20.58 2.85
C ASP A 198 -17.63 19.45 2.99
N GLU A 199 -18.87 19.71 2.61
CA GLU A 199 -19.85 18.65 2.42
C GLU A 199 -19.48 17.80 1.22
N ILE A 200 -19.66 16.47 1.35
CA ILE A 200 -19.33 15.54 0.29
C ILE A 200 -20.38 15.63 -0.82
N ASP A 201 -19.94 16.04 -2.01
CA ASP A 201 -20.75 16.00 -3.22
C ASP A 201 -19.95 15.40 -4.40
N ALA A 202 -20.48 15.53 -5.62
CA ALA A 202 -19.80 15.00 -6.83
C ALA A 202 -18.49 15.73 -7.17
N THR A 203 -18.21 16.90 -6.59
CA THR A 203 -17.09 17.77 -6.90
C THR A 203 -16.23 18.14 -5.70
N HIS A 204 -16.73 17.93 -4.49
CA HIS A 204 -16.07 18.25 -3.23
C HIS A 204 -15.84 17.01 -2.37
N SER A 205 -14.64 16.91 -1.85
CA SER A 205 -14.24 15.90 -0.87
C SER A 205 -13.55 16.62 0.31
N PRO A 206 -13.82 16.23 1.54
CA PRO A 206 -13.12 16.80 2.70
C PRO A 206 -11.63 16.47 2.73
N ILE A 207 -11.22 15.49 1.95
CA ILE A 207 -9.83 15.06 1.79
C ILE A 207 -9.52 15.06 0.30
N PHE A 208 -8.51 15.82 -0.12
CA PHE A 208 -8.04 15.84 -1.49
C PHE A 208 -6.51 16.02 -1.55
N HIS A 209 -5.94 15.92 -2.72
CA HIS A 209 -4.49 16.03 -2.91
C HIS A 209 -4.15 17.33 -3.60
N GLN A 210 -3.13 18.00 -3.08
CA GLN A 210 -2.63 19.24 -3.63
C GLN A 210 -1.13 19.15 -3.84
N VAL A 211 -0.63 19.90 -4.79
CA VAL A 211 0.79 20.17 -4.94
C VAL A 211 1.00 21.66 -5.07
N GLU A 212 1.94 22.18 -4.31
CA GLU A 212 2.35 23.57 -4.38
C GLU A 212 3.83 23.66 -4.72
N ALA A 213 4.21 24.72 -5.43
CA ALA A 213 5.59 25.05 -5.69
C ALA A 213 5.92 26.43 -5.14
N LEU A 214 7.16 26.58 -4.66
CA LEU A 214 7.71 27.83 -4.19
C LEU A 214 9.10 28.05 -4.79
N VAL A 215 9.35 29.26 -5.27
CA VAL A 215 10.67 29.75 -5.59
C VAL A 215 10.91 31.04 -4.83
N VAL A 216 12.04 31.15 -4.13
CA VAL A 216 12.54 32.39 -3.52
C VAL A 216 14.01 32.54 -3.86
N ASP A 217 14.36 33.66 -4.46
CA ASP A 217 15.74 34.00 -4.84
C ASP A 217 15.85 35.53 -5.00
N GLU A 218 17.02 36.03 -5.36
CA GLU A 218 17.15 37.44 -5.74
C GLU A 218 16.54 37.69 -7.13
N ASN A 219 15.85 38.83 -7.28
CA ASN A 219 15.28 39.32 -8.55
C ASN A 219 14.28 38.38 -9.25
N ILE A 220 13.56 37.54 -8.54
CA ILE A 220 12.47 36.73 -9.10
C ILE A 220 11.30 37.64 -9.49
N THR A 221 10.78 37.44 -10.69
CA THR A 221 9.74 38.28 -11.28
C THR A 221 8.46 37.49 -11.62
N PHE A 222 7.37 38.21 -11.88
CA PHE A 222 6.14 37.60 -12.39
C PHE A 222 6.33 36.95 -13.79
N ALA A 223 7.32 37.42 -14.56
CA ALA A 223 7.67 36.79 -15.84
C ALA A 223 8.27 35.39 -15.63
N ASP A 224 9.05 35.18 -14.58
CA ASP A 224 9.60 33.86 -14.20
C ASP A 224 8.48 32.90 -13.80
N LEU A 225 7.49 33.39 -13.03
CA LEU A 225 6.28 32.62 -12.71
C LEU A 225 5.55 32.19 -13.99
N LYS A 226 5.30 33.12 -14.91
CA LYS A 226 4.61 32.83 -16.18
C LYS A 226 5.37 31.80 -17.03
N GLY A 227 6.68 31.96 -17.15
CA GLY A 227 7.56 31.05 -17.89
C GLY A 227 7.56 29.64 -17.29
N THR A 228 7.70 29.55 -15.95
CA THR A 228 7.62 28.30 -15.21
C THR A 228 6.29 27.57 -15.43
N LEU A 229 5.18 28.29 -15.29
CA LEU A 229 3.85 27.71 -15.46
C LEU A 229 3.58 27.28 -16.90
N LEU A 230 4.03 28.07 -17.90
CA LEU A 230 3.86 27.71 -19.30
C LEU A 230 4.60 26.42 -19.62
N TYR A 231 5.88 26.32 -19.24
CA TYR A 231 6.67 25.12 -19.45
C TYR A 231 6.04 23.90 -18.75
N PHE A 232 5.69 24.04 -17.46
CA PHE A 232 5.09 22.98 -16.68
C PHE A 232 3.80 22.43 -17.30
N LEU A 233 2.87 23.32 -17.67
CA LEU A 233 1.56 22.93 -18.17
C LEU A 233 1.61 22.39 -19.61
N GLN A 234 2.59 22.83 -20.40
CA GLN A 234 2.87 22.24 -21.71
C GLN A 234 3.43 20.83 -21.59
N GLU A 235 4.38 20.58 -20.69
CA GLU A 235 4.90 19.23 -20.41
C GLU A 235 3.84 18.31 -19.79
N LEU A 236 2.95 18.87 -18.96
CA LEU A 236 1.91 18.09 -18.31
C LEU A 236 0.81 17.65 -19.30
N PHE A 237 0.33 18.54 -20.14
CA PHE A 237 -0.80 18.31 -21.06
C PHE A 237 -0.38 18.20 -22.54
N SER A 238 0.01 19.29 -23.16
CA SER A 238 0.54 19.30 -24.52
C SER A 238 1.20 20.64 -24.84
N SER A 239 2.11 20.66 -25.83
CA SER A 239 2.79 21.87 -26.32
C SER A 239 1.86 22.95 -26.90
N GLU A 240 0.61 22.59 -27.22
CA GLU A 240 -0.40 23.53 -27.77
C GLU A 240 -1.15 24.30 -26.67
N VAL A 241 -0.97 23.95 -25.38
CA VAL A 241 -1.68 24.58 -24.27
C VAL A 241 -1.28 26.05 -24.14
N GLN A 242 -2.29 26.90 -24.05
CA GLN A 242 -2.16 28.31 -23.77
C GLN A 242 -2.62 28.62 -22.35
N LEU A 243 -2.06 29.67 -21.73
CA LEU A 243 -2.40 30.13 -20.41
C LEU A 243 -3.15 31.46 -20.43
N SER A 244 -4.13 31.58 -19.53
CA SER A 244 -4.82 32.82 -19.24
C SER A 244 -4.67 33.12 -17.76
N PHE A 245 -4.26 34.35 -17.42
CA PHE A 245 -4.10 34.83 -16.05
C PHE A 245 -5.21 35.83 -15.74
N ARG A 246 -5.96 35.54 -14.71
CA ARG A 246 -7.02 36.45 -14.19
C ARG A 246 -6.59 36.96 -12.82
N PRO A 247 -6.50 38.27 -12.61
CA PRO A 247 -6.20 38.81 -11.29
C PRO A 247 -7.19 38.30 -10.25
N THR A 248 -6.67 37.94 -9.08
CA THR A 248 -7.42 37.46 -7.92
C THR A 248 -6.72 37.92 -6.66
N PHE A 249 -7.20 37.51 -5.49
CA PHE A 249 -6.61 37.84 -4.21
C PHE A 249 -6.34 36.60 -3.38
N PHE A 250 -5.10 36.49 -2.89
CA PHE A 250 -4.74 35.55 -1.82
C PHE A 250 -3.92 36.29 -0.76
N PRO A 251 -4.13 36.01 0.56
CA PRO A 251 -3.41 36.72 1.63
C PRO A 251 -1.90 36.62 1.55
N PHE A 252 -1.40 35.50 1.01
CA PHE A 252 0.02 35.13 0.97
C PHE A 252 0.74 35.50 -0.35
N THR A 253 0.04 36.10 -1.33
CA THR A 253 0.64 36.52 -2.60
C THR A 253 0.15 37.89 -3.05
N GLU A 254 1.05 38.68 -3.67
CA GLU A 254 0.72 39.97 -4.31
C GLU A 254 1.77 40.31 -5.38
N PRO A 255 1.39 40.48 -6.66
CA PRO A 255 0.06 40.21 -7.21
C PRO A 255 -0.29 38.73 -7.25
N SER A 256 -1.60 38.44 -7.18
CA SER A 256 -2.15 37.09 -7.29
C SER A 256 -2.91 36.91 -8.58
N ALA A 257 -2.91 35.69 -9.10
CA ALA A 257 -3.66 35.35 -10.32
C ALA A 257 -4.19 33.91 -10.29
N ASP A 258 -5.45 33.75 -10.68
CA ASP A 258 -5.97 32.45 -11.12
C ASP A 258 -5.47 32.15 -12.52
N VAL A 259 -5.03 30.92 -12.74
CA VAL A 259 -4.50 30.48 -14.03
C VAL A 259 -5.42 29.44 -14.65
N SER A 260 -5.84 29.73 -15.87
CA SER A 260 -6.62 28.83 -16.71
C SER A 260 -5.78 28.33 -17.87
N VAL A 261 -6.00 27.08 -18.25
CA VAL A 261 -5.44 26.47 -19.47
C VAL A 261 -6.49 26.41 -20.55
N SER A 262 -6.06 26.53 -21.82
CA SER A 262 -6.92 26.24 -22.94
C SER A 262 -7.46 24.80 -22.85
N CYS A 263 -8.76 24.61 -23.06
CA CYS A 263 -9.40 23.33 -22.83
C CYS A 263 -8.77 22.21 -23.66
N VAL A 264 -8.19 21.23 -22.99
CA VAL A 264 -7.48 20.08 -23.61
C VAL A 264 -8.40 19.19 -24.44
N PHE A 265 -9.71 19.15 -24.13
CA PHE A 265 -10.69 18.31 -24.83
C PHE A 265 -11.21 18.93 -26.12
N CYS A 266 -11.55 20.22 -26.11
CA CYS A 266 -12.17 20.90 -27.27
C CYS A 266 -11.24 21.84 -27.98
N LYS A 267 -9.98 21.96 -27.56
CA LYS A 267 -8.99 22.91 -28.14
C LYS A 267 -9.56 24.34 -28.25
N SER A 268 -10.10 24.82 -27.09
CA SER A 268 -10.72 26.16 -26.96
C SER A 268 -12.00 26.43 -27.72
N LYS A 269 -12.60 25.42 -28.39
CA LYS A 269 -13.85 25.61 -29.16
C LYS A 269 -15.12 25.71 -28.30
N GLY A 270 -15.02 25.35 -27.03
CA GLY A 270 -16.15 25.19 -26.13
C GLY A 270 -16.70 23.77 -26.08
N CYS A 271 -16.92 23.23 -24.88
CA CYS A 271 -17.55 21.93 -24.64
C CYS A 271 -18.16 21.91 -23.23
N ASN A 272 -18.85 20.80 -22.90
CA ASN A 272 -19.47 20.65 -21.58
C ASN A 272 -18.44 20.66 -20.43
N VAL A 273 -17.22 20.16 -20.63
CA VAL A 273 -16.16 20.14 -19.61
C VAL A 273 -15.71 21.54 -19.24
N CYS A 274 -15.48 22.41 -20.23
CA CYS A 274 -15.10 23.80 -20.00
C CYS A 274 -16.32 24.74 -19.89
N LYS A 275 -17.54 24.22 -19.79
CA LYS A 275 -18.79 25.00 -19.73
C LYS A 275 -18.88 26.04 -20.85
N GLN A 276 -18.52 25.64 -22.06
CA GLN A 276 -18.51 26.45 -23.29
C GLN A 276 -17.51 27.62 -23.31
N SER A 277 -16.71 27.82 -22.25
CA SER A 277 -15.74 28.92 -22.15
C SER A 277 -14.49 28.75 -23.02
N GLY A 278 -14.14 27.51 -23.37
CA GLY A 278 -12.86 27.18 -24.02
C GLY A 278 -11.67 27.13 -23.03
N TRP A 279 -11.86 27.46 -21.76
CA TRP A 279 -10.84 27.55 -20.72
C TRP A 279 -11.20 26.72 -19.48
N ILE A 280 -10.19 26.17 -18.83
CA ILE A 280 -10.33 25.41 -17.58
C ILE A 280 -9.39 26.03 -16.55
N GLU A 281 -9.94 26.56 -15.46
CA GLU A 281 -9.17 27.02 -14.32
C GLU A 281 -8.47 25.81 -13.65
N ILE A 282 -7.14 25.93 -13.48
CA ILE A 282 -6.33 24.80 -13.03
C ILE A 282 -5.60 25.07 -11.71
N LEU A 283 -5.17 26.29 -11.45
CA LEU A 283 -4.36 26.63 -10.28
C LEU A 283 -4.46 28.11 -9.89
N GLY A 284 -4.20 28.41 -8.62
CA GLY A 284 -3.91 29.74 -8.12
C GLY A 284 -2.41 30.00 -8.04
N SER A 285 -1.99 31.22 -8.30
CA SER A 285 -0.57 31.61 -8.30
C SER A 285 -0.35 33.06 -7.88
N GLY A 286 0.88 33.43 -7.58
CA GLY A 286 1.24 34.83 -7.34
C GLY A 286 2.68 34.99 -6.89
N MET A 287 3.10 36.27 -6.78
CA MET A 287 4.36 36.62 -6.13
C MET A 287 4.19 36.51 -4.62
N VAL A 288 5.18 35.96 -3.95
CA VAL A 288 5.13 35.80 -2.47
C VAL A 288 5.00 37.19 -1.83
N HIS A 289 4.02 37.33 -0.95
CA HIS A 289 3.79 38.59 -0.24
C HIS A 289 4.98 38.90 0.68
N PRO A 290 5.48 40.17 0.73
CA PRO A 290 6.61 40.57 1.58
C PRO A 290 6.48 40.10 3.04
N ASN A 291 5.32 40.24 3.64
CA ASN A 291 5.06 39.78 5.02
C ASN A 291 5.32 38.30 5.23
N VAL A 292 5.12 37.46 4.21
CA VAL A 292 5.44 36.01 4.30
C VAL A 292 6.93 35.79 4.40
N LEU A 293 7.74 36.55 3.62
CA LEU A 293 9.20 36.50 3.69
C LEU A 293 9.69 37.01 5.05
N GLU A 294 9.16 38.11 5.55
CA GLU A 294 9.50 38.69 6.85
C GLU A 294 9.11 37.74 8.01
N ASN A 295 7.96 37.10 7.96
CA ASN A 295 7.51 36.15 8.98
C ASN A 295 8.43 34.91 9.11
N VAL A 296 9.22 34.59 8.10
CA VAL A 296 10.24 33.52 8.13
C VAL A 296 11.67 34.05 8.30
N GLY A 297 11.84 35.38 8.48
CA GLY A 297 13.13 36.01 8.72
C GLY A 297 13.95 36.30 7.46
N TYR A 298 13.34 36.30 6.28
CA TYR A 298 13.99 36.70 5.04
C TYR A 298 13.85 38.22 4.83
N ASP A 299 14.86 38.82 4.24
CA ASP A 299 14.86 40.22 3.85
C ASP A 299 14.02 40.41 2.58
N SER A 300 12.81 40.99 2.73
CA SER A 300 11.86 41.22 1.65
C SER A 300 12.29 42.29 0.64
N GLU A 301 13.28 43.13 0.98
CA GLU A 301 13.88 44.10 0.06
C GLU A 301 14.93 43.42 -0.87
N LYS A 302 15.52 42.34 -0.41
CA LYS A 302 16.53 41.60 -1.14
C LYS A 302 15.98 40.42 -1.95
N TYR A 303 15.05 39.68 -1.34
CA TYR A 303 14.52 38.46 -1.90
C TYR A 303 13.08 38.63 -2.38
N THR A 304 12.81 38.08 -3.54
CA THR A 304 11.48 37.97 -4.10
C THR A 304 11.19 36.51 -4.43
N GLY A 305 9.94 36.17 -4.63
CA GLY A 305 9.57 34.80 -4.95
C GLY A 305 8.20 34.69 -5.56
N PHE A 306 7.90 33.50 -6.07
CA PHE A 306 6.56 33.16 -6.51
C PHE A 306 6.14 31.81 -5.94
N ALA A 307 4.83 31.63 -5.81
CA ALA A 307 4.23 30.36 -5.44
C ALA A 307 2.99 30.09 -6.33
N PHE A 308 2.65 28.82 -6.45
CA PHE A 308 1.40 28.39 -7.07
C PHE A 308 0.98 27.03 -6.49
N GLY A 309 -0.33 26.75 -6.54
CA GLY A 309 -0.89 25.51 -6.02
C GLY A 309 -2.01 24.96 -6.88
N LEU A 310 -1.99 23.66 -7.13
CA LEU A 310 -3.01 22.95 -7.92
C LEU A 310 -3.49 21.68 -7.24
N GLY A 311 -4.79 21.34 -7.46
CA GLY A 311 -5.38 20.09 -6.99
C GLY A 311 -5.02 18.95 -7.92
N LEU A 312 -4.37 17.89 -7.37
CA LEU A 312 -4.00 16.69 -8.14
C LEU A 312 -5.22 15.92 -8.64
N ASP A 313 -6.27 15.89 -7.83
CA ASP A 313 -7.55 15.23 -8.16
C ASP A 313 -8.16 15.84 -9.42
N ARG A 314 -8.15 17.18 -9.52
CA ARG A 314 -8.63 17.89 -10.70
C ARG A 314 -7.78 17.63 -11.96
N VAL A 315 -6.47 17.58 -11.78
CA VAL A 315 -5.55 17.23 -12.88
C VAL A 315 -5.79 15.81 -13.35
N ALA A 316 -5.99 14.87 -12.43
CA ALA A 316 -6.25 13.46 -12.75
C ALA A 316 -7.55 13.26 -13.57
N ILE A 317 -8.56 14.10 -13.34
CA ILE A 317 -9.81 14.09 -14.15
C ILE A 317 -9.57 14.64 -15.57
N LEU A 318 -8.60 15.53 -15.74
CA LEU A 318 -8.31 16.17 -17.03
C LEU A 318 -7.32 15.37 -17.90
N MET A 319 -6.67 14.36 -17.35
CA MET A 319 -5.72 13.47 -18.02
C MET A 319 -6.36 12.15 -18.42
#